data_2fbf15b38a92893c4f5b9ea5a0dc1c65
#
_entry.id   2fbf15b38a92893c4f5b9ea5a0dc1c65
#
_cell.length_a   1.000
_cell.length_b   1.000
_cell.length_c   1.000
_cell.angle_alpha   90.00
_cell.angle_beta   90.00
_cell.angle_gamma   90.00
#
_symmetry.space_group_name_H-M   'P 1'
#
loop_
_entity.id
_entity.type
_entity.pdbx_description
1 polymer ?
#
loop_
_entity_poly.entity_id
_entity_poly.type
_entity_poly.pdbx_seq_one_letter_code
_entity_poly.pdbx_strand_id
1 'polypeptide(L)'
;MAIILQRQISNDEKNIILERFGRTCYATGHEILENEEIHFDHIKAFADDGASEIDNIAPMCQSHNLQKGRLPLEDFRIKLRLEDFFKNGQSLTLKHELQHFKNKGIINTFAEIVYHNISDGQIELEFLNKKEKFRLYSCPITKWQYFYATLPVEVINSDDDEDGQIGLQPRYLIQDKIFDLYRHFQKNTVLNPSIGRLYKNKILIFDGQHKIASLLWGERKEFELKIYINPEPKSLNQTNISAHDKFAQTRFFSSIMVAKLGSQFGKQFEEYKNIEDDEKKTEAGFAKYIKNSEQLSNADVNKRFTSFIYDSILDESTNKIVRLVSKSNRSSSEYPITMDMLSKSIFSNFIYRQPTEDDLTSEYYKRDKEITNSIKLCNIIDEEILHKWDSTKTENDLTQNKLNRMFRSKSIMAWSELLRDAIAAKLEITDQDEKALIFYREISDENFEKIRKVVRRLITWNVWETTVNSEIDRILADNKSEVKKFFKDKGLTTGYLLGASE
;
A
#
# COMPACT_ATOMS: atom_id res chain seq x y z
N MET A 1 -38.08 35.28 -3.87
CA MET A 1 -38.77 34.01 -3.64
C MET A 1 -37.69 32.92 -3.71
N ALA A 2 -37.43 32.22 -2.61
CA ALA A 2 -36.57 31.06 -2.65
C ALA A 2 -37.30 29.93 -3.38
N ILE A 3 -36.78 29.45 -4.50
CA ILE A 3 -37.30 28.30 -5.20
C ILE A 3 -37.01 27.11 -4.29
N ILE A 4 -38.08 26.52 -3.69
CA ILE A 4 -37.97 25.28 -2.94
C ILE A 4 -37.83 24.17 -4.02
N LEU A 5 -36.61 23.72 -4.25
CA LEU A 5 -36.34 22.57 -5.12
C LEU A 5 -37.00 21.33 -4.52
N GLN A 6 -37.99 20.78 -5.21
CA GLN A 6 -38.61 19.52 -4.84
C GLN A 6 -37.61 18.36 -5.08
N ARG A 7 -37.38 17.54 -4.06
CA ARG A 7 -36.44 16.40 -4.13
C ARG A 7 -37.04 15.15 -4.77
N GLN A 8 -38.38 15.09 -4.87
CA GLN A 8 -39.09 13.90 -5.37
C GLN A 8 -39.81 14.22 -6.68
N ILE A 9 -39.76 13.27 -7.60
CA ILE A 9 -40.48 13.28 -8.87
C ILE A 9 -41.82 12.52 -8.74
N SER A 10 -42.80 12.91 -9.52
CA SER A 10 -44.13 12.25 -9.60
C SER A 10 -44.06 10.88 -10.26
N ASN A 11 -45.12 10.08 -10.11
CA ASN A 11 -45.18 8.80 -10.76
C ASN A 11 -45.27 8.90 -12.30
N ASP A 12 -45.88 9.95 -12.82
CA ASP A 12 -45.94 10.21 -14.26
C ASP A 12 -44.56 10.52 -14.83
N GLU A 13 -43.77 11.32 -14.13
CA GLU A 13 -42.38 11.58 -14.50
C GLU A 13 -41.49 10.34 -14.43
N LYS A 14 -41.71 9.46 -13.44
CA LYS A 14 -41.04 8.15 -13.38
C LYS A 14 -41.35 7.28 -14.59
N ASN A 15 -42.60 7.26 -15.03
CA ASN A 15 -43.01 6.49 -16.22
C ASN A 15 -42.32 7.04 -17.48
N ILE A 16 -42.29 8.36 -17.68
CA ILE A 16 -41.58 8.99 -18.79
C ILE A 16 -40.08 8.63 -18.78
N ILE A 17 -39.43 8.63 -17.61
CA ILE A 17 -38.03 8.24 -17.46
C ILE A 17 -37.85 6.77 -17.84
N LEU A 18 -38.75 5.87 -17.42
CA LEU A 18 -38.69 4.45 -17.76
C LEU A 18 -39.00 4.19 -19.24
N GLU A 19 -39.88 4.96 -19.88
CA GLU A 19 -40.06 4.91 -21.33
C GLU A 19 -38.80 5.29 -22.09
N ARG A 20 -38.05 6.26 -21.59
CA ARG A 20 -36.79 6.76 -22.20
C ARG A 20 -35.61 5.81 -21.99
N PHE A 21 -35.43 5.27 -20.82
CA PHE A 21 -34.24 4.51 -20.41
C PHE A 21 -34.47 3.00 -20.22
N GLY A 22 -35.73 2.57 -20.22
CA GLY A 22 -36.08 1.21 -19.84
C GLY A 22 -35.73 0.91 -18.38
N ARG A 23 -35.76 -0.37 -18.04
CA ARG A 23 -35.27 -0.88 -16.73
C ARG A 23 -33.76 -1.08 -16.76
N THR A 24 -33.01 -0.06 -17.16
CA THR A 24 -31.59 -0.13 -17.32
C THR A 24 -30.88 0.75 -16.28
N CYS A 25 -29.96 0.17 -15.51
CA CYS A 25 -29.17 0.93 -14.55
C CYS A 25 -28.26 1.92 -15.27
N TYR A 26 -28.49 3.21 -15.09
CA TYR A 26 -27.79 4.26 -15.80
C TYR A 26 -26.30 4.35 -15.45
N ALA A 27 -25.87 3.80 -14.29
CA ALA A 27 -24.47 3.77 -13.90
C ALA A 27 -23.63 2.84 -14.77
N THR A 28 -24.12 1.65 -15.11
CA THR A 28 -23.35 0.58 -15.75
C THR A 28 -23.99 -0.02 -16.98
N GLY A 29 -25.26 0.32 -17.27
CA GLY A 29 -26.01 -0.19 -18.42
C GLY A 29 -26.56 -1.62 -18.25
N HIS A 30 -26.48 -2.24 -17.07
CA HIS A 30 -27.08 -3.55 -16.85
C HIS A 30 -28.60 -3.44 -16.68
N GLU A 31 -29.30 -4.50 -16.99
CA GLU A 31 -30.76 -4.60 -16.79
C GLU A 31 -31.06 -4.73 -15.28
N ILE A 32 -32.04 -3.95 -14.80
CA ILE A 32 -32.58 -4.04 -13.45
C ILE A 32 -33.74 -5.04 -13.52
N LEU A 33 -33.58 -6.18 -12.87
CA LEU A 33 -34.54 -7.29 -12.94
C LEU A 33 -35.91 -6.89 -12.42
N GLU A 34 -36.97 -7.61 -12.83
CA GLU A 34 -38.37 -7.30 -12.43
C GLU A 34 -38.60 -7.35 -10.92
N ASN A 35 -37.84 -8.20 -10.22
CA ASN A 35 -37.89 -8.34 -8.77
C ASN A 35 -37.00 -7.34 -8.03
N GLU A 36 -36.27 -6.49 -8.73
CA GLU A 36 -35.42 -5.46 -8.15
C GLU A 36 -36.10 -4.09 -8.15
N GLU A 37 -35.86 -3.32 -7.07
CA GLU A 37 -36.39 -1.96 -6.93
C GLU A 37 -35.59 -1.01 -7.82
N ILE A 38 -36.29 -0.16 -8.57
CA ILE A 38 -35.70 0.91 -9.37
C ILE A 38 -35.67 2.19 -8.52
N HIS A 39 -34.47 2.71 -8.32
CA HIS A 39 -34.26 4.01 -7.77
C HIS A 39 -34.14 5.05 -8.88
N PHE A 40 -34.70 6.23 -8.66
CA PHE A 40 -34.61 7.37 -9.56
C PHE A 40 -33.65 8.39 -8.93
N ASP A 41 -32.46 8.51 -9.49
CA ASP A 41 -31.42 9.35 -8.91
C ASP A 41 -30.98 10.47 -9.86
N HIS A 42 -30.45 11.54 -9.27
CA HIS A 42 -30.00 12.69 -10.00
C HIS A 42 -28.66 12.41 -10.73
N ILE A 43 -28.60 12.74 -12.01
CA ILE A 43 -27.35 12.69 -12.81
C ILE A 43 -26.36 13.71 -12.22
N LYS A 44 -26.76 14.96 -12.10
CA LYS A 44 -26.07 15.97 -11.27
C LYS A 44 -26.73 15.93 -9.89
N ALA A 45 -25.93 15.67 -8.85
CA ALA A 45 -26.44 15.49 -7.50
C ALA A 45 -27.30 16.67 -7.00
N PHE A 46 -28.40 16.38 -6.33
CA PHE A 46 -29.27 17.41 -5.73
C PHE A 46 -28.50 18.30 -4.74
N ALA A 47 -27.54 17.73 -4.02
CA ALA A 47 -26.68 18.46 -3.09
C ALA A 47 -25.72 19.46 -3.78
N ASP A 48 -25.54 19.35 -5.09
CA ASP A 48 -24.74 20.23 -5.95
C ASP A 48 -25.63 21.08 -6.87
N ASP A 49 -26.82 21.46 -6.41
CA ASP A 49 -27.81 22.24 -7.14
C ASP A 49 -28.33 21.56 -8.43
N GLY A 50 -28.40 20.21 -8.44
CA GLY A 50 -29.04 19.45 -9.50
C GLY A 50 -30.56 19.52 -9.38
N ALA A 51 -31.26 20.11 -10.37
CA ALA A 51 -32.72 20.19 -10.38
C ALA A 51 -33.38 18.81 -10.47
N SER A 52 -34.54 18.60 -9.82
CA SER A 52 -35.34 17.39 -9.95
C SER A 52 -36.22 17.48 -11.20
N GLU A 53 -35.59 17.55 -12.36
CA GLU A 53 -36.23 17.60 -13.68
C GLU A 53 -35.98 16.26 -14.41
N ILE A 54 -36.89 15.89 -15.31
CA ILE A 54 -36.83 14.60 -16.06
C ILE A 54 -35.47 14.40 -16.74
N ASP A 55 -34.85 15.48 -17.24
CA ASP A 55 -33.56 15.40 -17.92
C ASP A 55 -32.35 15.23 -16.99
N ASN A 56 -32.55 15.46 -15.68
CA ASN A 56 -31.52 15.26 -14.68
C ASN A 56 -31.75 14.03 -13.79
N ILE A 57 -32.74 13.20 -14.12
CA ILE A 57 -33.06 11.98 -13.35
C ILE A 57 -32.89 10.77 -14.25
N ALA A 58 -32.28 9.71 -13.70
CA ALA A 58 -32.10 8.45 -14.41
C ALA A 58 -32.40 7.25 -13.49
N PRO A 59 -32.82 6.09 -14.06
CA PRO A 59 -33.04 4.87 -13.29
C PRO A 59 -31.72 4.25 -12.87
N MET A 60 -31.66 3.80 -11.64
CA MET A 60 -30.50 3.06 -11.08
C MET A 60 -30.99 1.88 -10.25
N CYS A 61 -30.21 0.82 -10.19
CA CYS A 61 -30.46 -0.23 -9.21
C CYS A 61 -30.12 0.28 -7.80
N GLN A 62 -30.74 -0.30 -6.79
CA GLN A 62 -30.55 0.10 -5.38
C GLN A 62 -29.10 0.11 -4.97
N SER A 63 -28.35 -0.93 -5.33
CA SER A 63 -26.92 -1.06 -4.96
C SER A 63 -26.08 0.11 -5.50
N HIS A 64 -26.17 0.42 -6.81
CA HIS A 64 -25.42 1.51 -7.41
C HIS A 64 -25.89 2.87 -6.93
N ASN A 65 -27.17 3.05 -6.68
CA ASN A 65 -27.69 4.29 -6.12
C ASN A 65 -27.10 4.60 -4.72
N LEU A 66 -27.09 3.58 -3.85
CA LEU A 66 -26.51 3.70 -2.51
C LEU A 66 -24.98 3.94 -2.55
N GLN A 67 -24.28 3.24 -3.44
CA GLN A 67 -22.82 3.40 -3.62
C GLN A 67 -22.45 4.76 -4.20
N LYS A 68 -23.25 5.28 -5.14
CA LYS A 68 -23.03 6.60 -5.75
C LYS A 68 -23.14 7.71 -4.71
N GLY A 69 -24.12 7.68 -3.83
CA GLY A 69 -24.34 8.67 -2.83
C GLY A 69 -24.41 10.10 -3.44
N ARG A 70 -23.48 10.98 -3.02
CA ARG A 70 -23.40 12.37 -3.51
C ARG A 70 -22.44 12.56 -4.69
N LEU A 71 -21.84 11.48 -5.21
CA LEU A 71 -20.94 11.64 -6.35
C LEU A 71 -21.71 12.02 -7.62
N PRO A 72 -21.17 12.92 -8.45
CA PRO A 72 -21.63 13.07 -9.84
C PRO A 72 -21.56 11.72 -10.55
N LEU A 73 -22.50 11.48 -11.47
CA LEU A 73 -22.61 10.17 -12.13
C LEU A 73 -21.33 9.77 -12.87
N GLU A 74 -20.68 10.72 -13.56
CA GLU A 74 -19.46 10.43 -14.30
C GLU A 74 -18.30 10.07 -13.35
N ASP A 75 -18.15 10.77 -12.22
CA ASP A 75 -17.18 10.40 -11.19
C ASP A 75 -17.46 8.99 -10.65
N PHE A 76 -18.73 8.66 -10.44
CA PHE A 76 -19.14 7.35 -9.98
C PHE A 76 -18.83 6.25 -11.00
N ARG A 77 -19.06 6.50 -12.29
CA ARG A 77 -18.67 5.58 -13.37
C ARG A 77 -17.16 5.34 -13.42
N ILE A 78 -16.35 6.38 -13.27
CA ILE A 78 -14.91 6.24 -13.18
C ILE A 78 -14.51 5.42 -11.95
N LYS A 79 -15.16 5.65 -10.80
CA LYS A 79 -14.93 4.85 -9.59
C LYS A 79 -15.19 3.37 -9.83
N LEU A 80 -16.32 3.00 -10.44
CA LEU A 80 -16.65 1.61 -10.77
C LEU A 80 -15.65 0.97 -11.74
N ARG A 81 -15.20 1.72 -12.76
CA ARG A 81 -14.19 1.26 -13.70
C ARG A 81 -12.83 1.03 -13.02
N LEU A 82 -12.46 1.89 -12.08
CA LEU A 82 -11.26 1.74 -11.26
C LEU A 82 -11.37 0.51 -10.35
N GLU A 83 -12.51 0.32 -9.69
CA GLU A 83 -12.78 -0.88 -8.89
C GLU A 83 -12.62 -2.16 -9.71
N ASP A 84 -13.16 -2.17 -10.92
CA ASP A 84 -13.03 -3.31 -11.84
C ASP A 84 -11.58 -3.56 -12.28
N PHE A 85 -10.83 -2.50 -12.59
CA PHE A 85 -9.40 -2.61 -12.90
C PHE A 85 -8.60 -3.20 -11.73
N PHE A 86 -8.88 -2.77 -10.49
CA PHE A 86 -8.18 -3.22 -9.31
C PHE A 86 -8.60 -4.60 -8.78
N LYS A 87 -9.77 -5.14 -9.19
CA LYS A 87 -10.17 -6.52 -8.85
C LYS A 87 -9.16 -7.57 -9.33
N ASN A 88 -8.43 -7.31 -10.39
CA ASN A 88 -7.53 -8.26 -11.04
C ASN A 88 -6.12 -8.32 -10.43
N GLY A 89 -5.83 -7.56 -9.37
CA GLY A 89 -4.53 -7.65 -8.70
C GLY A 89 -4.27 -6.54 -7.70
N GLN A 90 -3.49 -6.87 -6.67
CA GLN A 90 -3.12 -5.92 -5.61
C GLN A 90 -1.80 -5.19 -5.87
N SER A 91 -0.97 -5.68 -6.81
CA SER A 91 0.38 -5.16 -7.08
C SER A 91 0.45 -4.49 -8.46
N LEU A 92 -0.59 -3.71 -8.81
CA LEU A 92 -0.67 -3.05 -10.10
C LEU A 92 0.24 -1.82 -10.15
N THR A 93 0.93 -1.65 -11.28
CA THR A 93 1.79 -0.51 -11.58
C THR A 93 1.24 0.27 -12.77
N LEU A 94 1.86 1.40 -13.11
CA LEU A 94 1.51 2.16 -14.31
C LEU A 94 1.60 1.29 -15.58
N LYS A 95 2.51 0.30 -15.64
CA LYS A 95 2.61 -0.65 -16.76
C LYS A 95 1.31 -1.41 -17.00
N HIS A 96 0.67 -1.91 -15.92
CA HIS A 96 -0.59 -2.64 -16.00
C HIS A 96 -1.73 -1.73 -16.48
N GLU A 97 -1.76 -0.48 -16.03
CA GLU A 97 -2.76 0.48 -16.45
C GLU A 97 -2.60 0.88 -17.94
N LEU A 98 -1.38 1.19 -18.36
CA LEU A 98 -1.09 1.46 -19.77
C LEU A 98 -1.51 0.28 -20.66
N GLN A 99 -1.25 -0.96 -20.26
CA GLN A 99 -1.68 -2.14 -20.98
C GLN A 99 -3.22 -2.30 -20.97
N HIS A 100 -3.90 -1.99 -19.86
CA HIS A 100 -5.36 -1.98 -19.79
C HIS A 100 -5.96 -1.00 -20.79
N PHE A 101 -5.44 0.23 -20.87
CA PHE A 101 -5.93 1.23 -21.82
C PHE A 101 -5.59 0.87 -23.28
N LYS A 102 -4.47 0.21 -23.51
CA LYS A 102 -4.14 -0.36 -24.83
C LYS A 102 -5.14 -1.44 -25.23
N ASN A 103 -5.44 -2.38 -24.34
CA ASN A 103 -6.40 -3.44 -24.60
C ASN A 103 -7.83 -2.91 -24.89
N LYS A 104 -8.16 -1.75 -24.31
CA LYS A 104 -9.43 -1.04 -24.58
C LYS A 104 -9.40 -0.17 -25.87
N GLY A 105 -8.28 -0.14 -26.60
CA GLY A 105 -8.13 0.66 -27.81
C GLY A 105 -8.04 2.17 -27.58
N ILE A 106 -7.81 2.61 -26.34
CA ILE A 106 -7.62 4.03 -25.99
C ILE A 106 -6.21 4.48 -26.31
N ILE A 107 -5.22 3.60 -26.11
CA ILE A 107 -3.84 3.74 -26.56
C ILE A 107 -3.67 2.84 -27.78
N ASN A 108 -3.25 3.40 -28.91
CA ASN A 108 -3.13 2.64 -30.16
C ASN A 108 -1.96 1.64 -30.11
N THR A 109 -0.73 2.15 -30.02
CA THR A 109 0.50 1.35 -29.95
C THR A 109 1.53 2.10 -29.12
N PHE A 110 2.35 1.37 -28.37
CA PHE A 110 3.54 1.97 -27.77
C PHE A 110 4.59 2.22 -28.83
N ALA A 111 5.21 3.39 -28.80
CA ALA A 111 6.23 3.83 -29.73
C ALA A 111 7.59 3.94 -29.02
N GLU A 112 8.63 3.59 -29.75
CA GLU A 112 10.00 3.86 -29.32
C GLU A 112 10.41 5.29 -29.64
N ILE A 113 11.39 5.79 -28.89
CA ILE A 113 12.00 7.09 -29.11
C ILE A 113 13.41 6.91 -29.63
N VAL A 114 13.72 7.57 -30.75
CA VAL A 114 15.10 7.78 -31.16
C VAL A 114 15.51 9.18 -30.74
N TYR A 115 16.69 9.32 -30.14
CA TYR A 115 17.16 10.62 -29.70
C TYR A 115 18.58 10.92 -30.18
N HIS A 116 18.82 12.18 -30.45
CA HIS A 116 20.11 12.71 -30.87
C HIS A 116 20.47 13.91 -30.02
N ASN A 117 21.68 13.90 -29.44
CA ASN A 117 22.22 15.09 -28.81
C ASN A 117 22.65 16.07 -29.93
N ILE A 118 22.10 17.27 -29.89
CA ILE A 118 22.48 18.33 -30.80
C ILE A 118 23.52 19.23 -30.11
N SER A 119 24.48 19.76 -30.86
CA SER A 119 25.32 20.84 -30.43
C SER A 119 24.45 22.02 -29.97
N ASP A 120 24.90 22.79 -28.97
CA ASP A 120 24.22 23.98 -28.44
C ASP A 120 23.15 23.74 -27.33
N GLY A 121 23.27 22.68 -26.54
CA GLY A 121 22.42 22.47 -25.36
C GLY A 121 20.98 22.09 -25.69
N GLN A 122 20.77 21.35 -26.76
CA GLN A 122 19.50 20.82 -27.19
C GLN A 122 19.55 19.30 -27.38
N ILE A 123 18.42 18.65 -27.22
CA ILE A 123 18.17 17.25 -27.56
C ILE A 123 17.03 17.19 -28.60
N GLU A 124 17.18 16.37 -29.63
CA GLU A 124 16.12 16.09 -30.60
C GLU A 124 15.58 14.69 -30.33
N LEU A 125 14.25 14.57 -30.18
CA LEU A 125 13.53 13.31 -30.07
C LEU A 125 12.75 13.05 -31.35
N GLU A 126 12.85 11.81 -31.84
CA GLU A 126 12.03 11.31 -32.93
C GLU A 126 11.10 10.22 -32.43
N PHE A 127 9.79 10.42 -32.56
CA PHE A 127 8.73 9.50 -32.14
C PHE A 127 7.46 9.73 -32.94
N LEU A 128 6.67 8.71 -33.22
CA LEU A 128 5.40 8.79 -33.96
C LEU A 128 5.51 9.58 -35.26
N ASN A 129 6.62 9.41 -35.98
CA ASN A 129 6.94 10.14 -37.25
C ASN A 129 7.08 11.67 -37.09
N LYS A 130 7.34 12.16 -35.87
CA LYS A 130 7.61 13.55 -35.54
C LYS A 130 9.03 13.71 -35.01
N LYS A 131 9.62 14.89 -35.26
CA LYS A 131 10.89 15.31 -34.67
C LYS A 131 10.68 16.58 -33.88
N GLU A 132 11.05 16.53 -32.60
CA GLU A 132 10.90 17.66 -31.68
C GLU A 132 12.21 17.95 -30.97
N LYS A 133 12.52 19.25 -30.79
CA LYS A 133 13.74 19.72 -30.13
C LYS A 133 13.40 20.28 -28.76
N PHE A 134 14.17 19.87 -27.74
CA PHE A 134 14.00 20.34 -26.38
C PHE A 134 15.31 20.93 -25.87
N ARG A 135 15.19 21.95 -25.03
CA ARG A 135 16.34 22.52 -24.34
C ARG A 135 16.89 21.54 -23.32
N LEU A 136 18.21 21.34 -23.37
CA LEU A 136 18.92 20.47 -22.44
C LEU A 136 19.44 21.29 -21.25
N TYR A 137 19.23 20.77 -20.06
CA TYR A 137 19.71 21.32 -18.81
C TYR A 137 20.72 20.38 -18.17
N SER A 138 21.62 20.89 -17.35
CA SER A 138 22.55 20.08 -16.57
C SER A 138 22.43 20.43 -15.10
N CYS A 139 22.32 19.41 -14.23
CA CYS A 139 22.35 19.60 -12.80
C CYS A 139 23.76 20.05 -12.37
N PRO A 140 23.91 21.17 -11.64
CA PRO A 140 25.25 21.67 -11.26
C PRO A 140 25.98 20.74 -10.28
N ILE A 141 25.25 19.89 -9.54
CA ILE A 141 25.80 18.97 -8.53
C ILE A 141 26.13 17.61 -9.15
N THR A 142 25.11 16.92 -9.70
CA THR A 142 25.27 15.57 -10.25
C THR A 142 25.80 15.52 -11.67
N LYS A 143 25.81 16.67 -12.36
CA LYS A 143 26.11 16.79 -13.79
C LYS A 143 25.14 16.02 -14.71
N TRP A 144 24.07 15.46 -14.16
CA TRP A 144 23.06 14.77 -14.95
C TRP A 144 22.36 15.75 -15.88
N GLN A 145 22.23 15.33 -17.11
CA GLN A 145 21.47 16.07 -18.12
C GLN A 145 20.00 15.71 -18.07
N TYR A 146 19.14 16.70 -18.25
CA TYR A 146 17.69 16.52 -18.27
C TYR A 146 17.03 17.58 -19.15
N PHE A 147 15.80 17.30 -19.56
CA PHE A 147 14.96 18.23 -20.30
C PHE A 147 13.51 18.16 -19.81
N TYR A 148 12.73 19.15 -20.22
CA TYR A 148 11.28 19.18 -20.00
C TYR A 148 10.57 18.99 -21.34
N ALA A 149 9.53 18.17 -21.36
CA ALA A 149 8.72 17.91 -22.55
C ALA A 149 7.27 17.60 -22.17
N THR A 150 6.34 17.93 -23.05
CA THR A 150 4.99 17.37 -23.05
C THR A 150 4.96 16.26 -24.08
N LEU A 151 4.71 15.04 -23.66
CA LEU A 151 4.81 13.87 -24.53
C LEU A 151 3.52 13.02 -24.49
N PRO A 152 3.17 12.38 -25.62
CA PRO A 152 1.99 11.54 -25.72
C PRO A 152 2.18 10.21 -24.95
N VAL A 153 1.06 9.64 -24.53
CA VAL A 153 1.02 8.39 -23.74
C VAL A 153 1.71 7.21 -24.44
N GLU A 154 1.72 7.19 -25.75
CA GLU A 154 2.31 6.13 -26.57
C GLU A 154 3.82 5.94 -26.35
N VAL A 155 4.53 6.98 -25.90
CA VAL A 155 5.97 6.91 -25.65
C VAL A 155 6.31 6.78 -24.15
N ILE A 156 5.31 6.69 -23.30
CA ILE A 156 5.47 6.59 -21.85
C ILE A 156 5.46 5.12 -21.42
N ASN A 157 6.40 4.77 -20.55
CA ASN A 157 6.50 3.46 -19.95
C ASN A 157 6.67 3.60 -18.43
N SER A 158 6.31 2.57 -17.69
CA SER A 158 6.60 2.49 -16.25
C SER A 158 8.05 2.02 -16.05
N ASP A 159 8.71 2.55 -15.03
CA ASP A 159 10.06 2.13 -14.65
C ASP A 159 10.00 0.97 -13.65
N ASP A 160 9.35 -0.12 -14.08
CA ASP A 160 9.19 -1.33 -13.28
C ASP A 160 10.43 -2.22 -13.38
N ASP A 161 10.52 -3.19 -12.45
CA ASP A 161 11.53 -4.25 -12.55
C ASP A 161 11.27 -5.08 -13.81
N GLU A 162 12.28 -5.22 -14.65
CA GLU A 162 12.29 -6.11 -15.82
C GLU A 162 13.51 -7.05 -15.70
N ASP A 163 13.52 -8.13 -16.48
CA ASP A 163 14.60 -9.14 -16.47
C ASP A 163 16.00 -8.50 -16.55
N GLY A 164 16.73 -8.62 -15.46
CA GLY A 164 18.11 -8.14 -15.32
C GLY A 164 18.24 -6.63 -15.02
N GLN A 165 17.13 -5.90 -14.77
CA GLN A 165 17.17 -4.48 -14.44
C GLN A 165 16.24 -4.14 -13.27
N ILE A 166 16.77 -3.33 -12.35
CA ILE A 166 15.99 -2.80 -11.23
C ILE A 166 15.25 -1.56 -11.72
N GLY A 167 13.92 -1.61 -11.65
CA GLY A 167 13.07 -0.45 -11.87
C GLY A 167 13.23 0.57 -10.74
N LEU A 168 13.11 1.84 -11.09
CA LEU A 168 13.18 2.93 -10.13
C LEU A 168 11.80 3.32 -9.59
N GLN A 169 10.72 2.66 -10.06
CA GLN A 169 9.36 2.88 -9.56
C GLN A 169 9.14 2.13 -8.23
N PRO A 170 9.12 2.84 -7.08
CA PRO A 170 9.10 2.19 -5.78
C PRO A 170 7.71 1.78 -5.31
N ARG A 171 6.66 1.98 -6.11
CA ARG A 171 5.28 1.93 -5.62
C ARG A 171 4.34 1.21 -6.57
N TYR A 172 3.31 0.57 -5.99
CA TYR A 172 2.13 0.15 -6.73
C TYR A 172 1.09 1.27 -6.83
N LEU A 173 0.20 1.17 -7.79
CA LEU A 173 -0.96 2.04 -7.91
C LEU A 173 -1.92 1.81 -6.73
N ILE A 174 -2.60 2.88 -6.32
CA ILE A 174 -3.56 2.87 -5.23
C ILE A 174 -4.85 3.47 -5.74
N GLN A 175 -5.90 2.68 -5.74
CA GLN A 175 -7.20 3.01 -6.30
C GLN A 175 -7.73 4.34 -5.78
N ASP A 176 -7.86 4.49 -4.46
CA ASP A 176 -8.41 5.72 -3.84
C ASP A 176 -7.59 6.95 -4.21
N LYS A 177 -6.26 6.82 -4.26
CA LYS A 177 -5.38 7.93 -4.63
C LYS A 177 -5.54 8.33 -6.08
N ILE A 178 -5.73 7.38 -6.99
CA ILE A 178 -5.99 7.68 -8.40
C ILE A 178 -7.34 8.40 -8.51
N PHE A 179 -8.37 7.92 -7.83
CA PHE A 179 -9.69 8.53 -7.86
C PHE A 179 -9.69 9.95 -7.26
N ASP A 180 -9.03 10.16 -6.12
CA ASP A 180 -8.89 11.48 -5.51
C ASP A 180 -8.16 12.47 -6.42
N LEU A 181 -7.04 12.02 -7.05
CA LEU A 181 -6.30 12.85 -8.00
C LEU A 181 -7.10 13.11 -9.28
N TYR A 182 -7.85 12.12 -9.79
CA TYR A 182 -8.76 12.30 -10.92
C TYR A 182 -9.74 13.43 -10.63
N ARG A 183 -10.44 13.40 -9.49
CA ARG A 183 -11.37 14.45 -9.09
C ARG A 183 -10.69 15.80 -8.86
N HIS A 184 -9.47 15.79 -8.32
CA HIS A 184 -8.69 17.00 -8.15
C HIS A 184 -8.37 17.67 -9.50
N PHE A 185 -7.93 16.89 -10.48
CA PHE A 185 -7.54 17.41 -11.79
C PHE A 185 -8.73 17.78 -12.71
N GLN A 186 -9.96 17.44 -12.34
CA GLN A 186 -11.14 18.00 -12.99
C GLN A 186 -11.34 19.49 -12.70
N LYS A 187 -10.77 19.99 -11.62
CA LYS A 187 -10.96 21.38 -11.13
C LYS A 187 -9.66 22.17 -10.99
N ASN A 188 -8.52 21.50 -10.99
CA ASN A 188 -7.24 22.12 -10.70
C ASN A 188 -6.19 21.72 -11.75
N THR A 189 -5.24 22.61 -11.98
CA THR A 189 -4.13 22.37 -12.89
C THR A 189 -3.07 21.45 -12.29
N VAL A 190 -2.30 20.80 -13.14
CA VAL A 190 -1.09 20.04 -12.75
C VAL A 190 0.06 21.03 -12.54
N LEU A 191 0.54 21.15 -11.31
CA LEU A 191 1.59 22.11 -10.96
C LEU A 191 3.00 21.57 -11.24
N ASN A 192 3.23 20.29 -10.99
CA ASN A 192 4.55 19.68 -11.11
C ASN A 192 4.57 18.60 -12.20
N PRO A 193 5.60 18.56 -13.07
CA PRO A 193 5.74 17.49 -14.04
C PRO A 193 5.97 16.14 -13.35
N SER A 194 5.63 15.03 -14.03
CA SER A 194 6.10 13.71 -13.62
C SER A 194 7.56 13.53 -14.02
N ILE A 195 8.27 12.63 -13.33
CA ILE A 195 9.71 12.47 -13.53
C ILE A 195 9.98 11.10 -14.15
N GLY A 196 10.75 11.11 -15.22
CA GLY A 196 11.18 9.91 -15.93
C GLY A 196 12.66 9.95 -16.29
N ARG A 197 13.12 8.83 -16.82
CA ARG A 197 14.44 8.70 -17.42
C ARG A 197 14.33 8.19 -18.85
N LEU A 198 15.18 8.71 -19.71
CA LEU A 198 15.39 8.15 -21.05
C LEU A 198 16.40 7.01 -20.90
N TYR A 199 15.96 5.80 -21.21
CA TYR A 199 16.79 4.60 -21.14
C TYR A 199 16.56 3.77 -22.41
N LYS A 200 17.65 3.49 -23.14
CA LYS A 200 17.55 2.94 -24.50
C LYS A 200 16.60 3.81 -25.33
N ASN A 201 15.55 3.24 -25.88
CA ASN A 201 14.57 3.92 -26.74
C ASN A 201 13.24 4.16 -26.01
N LYS A 202 13.22 4.22 -24.67
CA LYS A 202 12.00 4.33 -23.84
C LYS A 202 12.12 5.45 -22.84
N ILE A 203 11.00 6.11 -22.55
CA ILE A 203 10.86 7.00 -21.39
C ILE A 203 10.21 6.21 -20.26
N LEU A 204 10.97 6.00 -19.21
CA LEU A 204 10.58 5.23 -18.03
C LEU A 204 10.21 6.18 -16.89
N ILE A 205 8.94 6.16 -16.46
CA ILE A 205 8.44 7.01 -15.37
C ILE A 205 8.70 6.35 -14.04
N PHE A 206 9.45 7.03 -13.16
CA PHE A 206 9.77 6.56 -11.81
C PHE A 206 9.18 7.42 -10.69
N ASP A 207 8.69 8.63 -10.98
CA ASP A 207 7.90 9.43 -10.04
C ASP A 207 6.70 10.09 -10.73
N GLY A 208 5.58 10.17 -10.00
CA GLY A 208 4.32 10.73 -10.50
C GLY A 208 3.42 9.73 -11.23
N GLN A 209 3.60 8.41 -11.06
CA GLN A 209 2.76 7.39 -11.70
C GLN A 209 1.26 7.56 -11.38
N HIS A 210 0.87 7.84 -10.11
CA HIS A 210 -0.52 8.07 -9.75
C HIS A 210 -1.12 9.30 -10.44
N LYS A 211 -0.28 10.30 -10.73
CA LYS A 211 -0.69 11.49 -11.47
C LYS A 211 -0.99 11.13 -12.92
N ILE A 212 -0.07 10.43 -13.59
CA ILE A 212 -0.28 9.97 -14.98
C ILE A 212 -1.50 9.06 -15.04
N ALA A 213 -1.60 8.09 -14.13
CA ALA A 213 -2.76 7.21 -14.02
C ALA A 213 -4.07 8.00 -13.90
N SER A 214 -4.18 8.90 -12.94
CA SER A 214 -5.39 9.68 -12.73
C SER A 214 -5.78 10.57 -13.92
N LEU A 215 -4.80 11.15 -14.59
CA LEU A 215 -5.01 11.95 -15.80
C LEU A 215 -5.48 11.09 -16.97
N LEU A 216 -4.95 9.86 -17.09
CA LEU A 216 -5.34 8.91 -18.13
C LEU A 216 -6.80 8.44 -17.94
N TRP A 217 -7.23 8.20 -16.69
CA TRP A 217 -8.66 7.98 -16.38
C TRP A 217 -9.53 9.20 -16.70
N GLY A 218 -8.97 10.42 -16.70
CA GLY A 218 -9.58 11.66 -17.17
C GLY A 218 -9.43 11.90 -18.69
N GLU A 219 -9.09 10.87 -19.47
CA GLU A 219 -8.93 10.88 -20.92
C GLU A 219 -7.79 11.79 -21.45
N ARG A 220 -6.91 12.25 -20.57
CA ARG A 220 -5.74 13.03 -20.99
C ARG A 220 -4.66 12.09 -21.55
N LYS A 221 -4.16 12.42 -22.74
CA LYS A 221 -3.20 11.59 -23.49
C LYS A 221 -1.81 12.22 -23.63
N GLU A 222 -1.61 13.42 -23.13
CA GLU A 222 -0.33 14.13 -23.14
C GLU A 222 0.06 14.54 -21.73
N PHE A 223 1.34 14.39 -21.38
CA PHE A 223 1.83 14.55 -20.01
C PHE A 223 3.08 15.41 -19.98
N GLU A 224 3.10 16.36 -19.04
CA GLU A 224 4.28 17.16 -18.73
C GLU A 224 5.27 16.34 -17.93
N LEU A 225 6.49 16.24 -18.47
CA LEU A 225 7.55 15.40 -17.95
C LEU A 225 8.86 16.17 -17.75
N LYS A 226 9.59 15.81 -16.69
CA LYS A 226 11.01 16.07 -16.52
C LYS A 226 11.78 14.78 -16.77
N ILE A 227 12.66 14.74 -17.76
CA ILE A 227 13.29 13.51 -18.22
C ILE A 227 14.79 13.60 -18.08
N TYR A 228 15.39 12.70 -17.28
CA TYR A 228 16.84 12.54 -17.17
C TYR A 228 17.37 11.66 -18.31
N ILE A 229 18.52 12.02 -18.86
CA ILE A 229 19.14 11.30 -19.97
C ILE A 229 20.16 10.32 -19.42
N ASN A 230 19.94 9.03 -19.60
CA ASN A 230 20.86 7.95 -19.22
C ASN A 230 21.56 8.19 -17.86
N PRO A 231 20.85 8.59 -16.78
CA PRO A 231 21.48 8.75 -15.50
C PRO A 231 21.99 7.39 -15.02
N GLU A 232 23.04 7.39 -14.21
CA GLU A 232 23.53 6.16 -13.60
C GLU A 232 22.40 5.60 -12.67
N PRO A 233 21.87 4.38 -12.94
CA PRO A 233 20.65 3.88 -12.30
C PRO A 233 20.76 3.79 -10.79
N LYS A 234 21.93 3.39 -10.27
CA LYS A 234 22.19 3.21 -8.84
C LYS A 234 22.13 4.54 -8.08
N SER A 235 22.81 5.56 -8.60
CA SER A 235 22.82 6.91 -8.01
C SER A 235 21.44 7.57 -8.10
N LEU A 236 20.72 7.35 -9.19
CA LEU A 236 19.36 7.86 -9.35
C LEU A 236 18.40 7.16 -8.38
N ASN A 237 18.51 5.85 -8.21
CA ASN A 237 17.72 5.08 -7.25
C ASN A 237 17.97 5.57 -5.81
N GLN A 238 19.24 5.75 -5.44
CA GLN A 238 19.60 6.26 -4.12
C GLN A 238 19.06 7.68 -3.87
N THR A 239 19.13 8.55 -4.89
CA THR A 239 18.57 9.90 -4.83
C THR A 239 17.05 9.86 -4.69
N ASN A 240 16.37 9.00 -5.46
CA ASN A 240 14.93 8.82 -5.41
C ASN A 240 14.46 8.32 -4.04
N ILE A 241 15.14 7.30 -3.50
CA ILE A 241 14.88 6.77 -2.15
C ILE A 241 15.09 7.86 -1.10
N SER A 242 16.23 8.58 -1.14
CA SER A 242 16.54 9.63 -0.17
C SER A 242 15.58 10.81 -0.25
N ALA A 243 15.11 11.19 -1.44
CA ALA A 243 14.10 12.23 -1.62
C ALA A 243 12.77 11.81 -0.99
N HIS A 244 12.37 10.55 -1.17
CA HIS A 244 11.15 10.02 -0.55
C HIS A 244 11.27 9.83 0.96
N ASP A 245 12.43 9.49 1.50
CA ASP A 245 12.66 9.35 2.95
C ASP A 245 12.67 10.68 3.70
N LYS A 246 13.13 11.77 3.07
CA LYS A 246 13.29 13.09 3.71
C LYS A 246 12.03 13.93 3.74
N PHE A 247 11.07 13.70 2.86
CA PHE A 247 9.81 14.47 2.84
C PHE A 247 8.71 13.76 3.62
N ALA A 248 8.05 14.44 4.53
CA ALA A 248 7.02 13.90 5.44
C ALA A 248 5.77 13.30 4.75
N GLN A 249 5.68 13.38 3.42
CA GLN A 249 4.72 12.62 2.61
C GLN A 249 5.08 11.13 2.57
N THR A 250 6.21 10.74 3.11
CA THR A 250 6.88 9.44 3.03
C THR A 250 6.30 8.34 3.88
N ARG A 251 5.43 8.60 4.85
CA ARG A 251 4.79 7.51 5.62
C ARG A 251 4.00 6.55 4.74
N PHE A 252 3.52 7.04 3.61
CA PHE A 252 2.72 6.27 2.66
C PHE A 252 3.55 5.35 1.75
N PHE A 253 4.82 5.64 1.55
CA PHE A 253 5.70 4.93 0.59
C PHE A 253 6.63 3.91 1.24
N SER A 254 6.76 3.95 2.55
CA SER A 254 7.73 3.12 3.26
C SER A 254 7.48 1.62 3.07
N SER A 255 6.21 1.18 3.07
CA SER A 255 5.89 -0.25 2.96
C SER A 255 6.19 -0.86 1.59
N ILE A 256 5.86 -0.15 0.50
CA ILE A 256 6.07 -0.65 -0.86
C ILE A 256 7.54 -0.57 -1.27
N MET A 257 8.24 0.50 -0.85
CA MET A 257 9.69 0.56 -1.01
C MET A 257 10.41 -0.53 -0.24
N VAL A 258 9.91 -0.87 0.95
CA VAL A 258 10.42 -1.95 1.77
C VAL A 258 10.27 -3.28 1.02
N ALA A 259 9.10 -3.59 0.46
CA ALA A 259 8.88 -4.81 -0.32
C ALA A 259 9.81 -4.92 -1.54
N LYS A 260 9.95 -3.84 -2.32
CA LYS A 260 10.88 -3.84 -3.47
C LYS A 260 12.36 -3.98 -3.06
N LEU A 261 12.77 -3.36 -1.96
CA LEU A 261 14.12 -3.51 -1.43
C LEU A 261 14.36 -4.93 -0.93
N GLY A 262 13.35 -5.54 -0.31
CA GLY A 262 13.40 -6.93 0.15
C GLY A 262 13.57 -7.91 -1.01
N SER A 263 12.79 -7.77 -2.07
CA SER A 263 12.89 -8.61 -3.27
C SER A 263 14.27 -8.52 -3.94
N GLN A 264 14.79 -7.29 -4.10
CA GLN A 264 16.14 -7.07 -4.63
C GLN A 264 17.22 -7.70 -3.74
N PHE A 265 17.08 -7.52 -2.44
CA PHE A 265 18.01 -8.01 -1.44
C PHE A 265 18.02 -9.54 -1.41
N GLY A 266 16.86 -10.18 -1.59
CA GLY A 266 16.74 -11.63 -1.70
C GLY A 266 17.52 -12.22 -2.88
N LYS A 267 17.48 -11.57 -4.05
CA LYS A 267 18.27 -11.99 -5.22
C LYS A 267 19.77 -11.93 -4.95
N GLN A 268 20.24 -10.82 -4.36
CA GLN A 268 21.65 -10.65 -4.01
C GLN A 268 22.10 -11.62 -2.91
N PHE A 269 21.20 -11.98 -2.01
CA PHE A 269 21.44 -12.96 -0.96
C PHE A 269 21.69 -14.36 -1.56
N GLU A 270 20.88 -14.77 -2.54
CA GLU A 270 21.11 -16.02 -3.27
C GLU A 270 22.41 -15.98 -4.09
N GLU A 271 22.71 -14.86 -4.75
CA GLU A 271 23.97 -14.68 -5.47
C GLU A 271 25.18 -14.83 -4.53
N TYR A 272 25.11 -14.21 -3.32
CA TYR A 272 26.18 -14.33 -2.32
C TYR A 272 26.37 -15.75 -1.82
N LYS A 273 25.32 -16.51 -1.55
CA LYS A 273 25.42 -17.91 -1.12
C LYS A 273 26.13 -18.79 -2.15
N ASN A 274 25.96 -18.47 -3.43
CA ASN A 274 26.52 -19.24 -4.55
C ASN A 274 27.93 -18.79 -4.97
N ILE A 275 28.55 -17.80 -4.32
CA ILE A 275 29.95 -17.43 -4.59
C ILE A 275 30.85 -18.58 -4.14
N GLU A 276 31.67 -19.11 -5.05
CA GLU A 276 32.66 -20.12 -4.72
C GLU A 276 33.84 -19.48 -3.97
N ASP A 277 33.88 -19.63 -2.67
CA ASP A 277 35.04 -19.38 -1.82
C ASP A 277 34.96 -20.28 -0.57
N ASP A 278 36.12 -20.46 0.09
CA ASP A 278 36.24 -21.33 1.26
C ASP A 278 35.76 -20.66 2.57
N GLU A 279 35.26 -19.41 2.51
CA GLU A 279 34.77 -18.73 3.70
C GLU A 279 33.33 -19.13 4.00
N LYS A 280 33.02 -19.23 5.29
CA LYS A 280 31.69 -19.47 5.79
C LYS A 280 30.75 -18.34 5.37
N LYS A 281 29.63 -18.67 4.73
CA LYS A 281 28.62 -17.70 4.31
C LYS A 281 27.72 -17.34 5.49
N THR A 282 27.88 -16.14 6.03
CA THR A 282 27.07 -15.64 7.16
C THR A 282 26.23 -14.43 6.79
N GLU A 283 25.18 -14.12 7.60
CA GLU A 283 24.41 -12.88 7.42
C GLU A 283 25.30 -11.64 7.55
N ALA A 284 26.21 -11.63 8.52
CA ALA A 284 27.13 -10.52 8.70
C ALA A 284 28.11 -10.38 7.53
N GLY A 285 28.58 -11.51 6.98
CA GLY A 285 29.38 -11.54 5.75
C GLY A 285 28.59 -11.00 4.56
N PHE A 286 27.34 -11.38 4.41
CA PHE A 286 26.46 -10.85 3.38
C PHE A 286 26.21 -9.34 3.53
N ALA A 287 25.95 -8.86 4.75
CA ALA A 287 25.80 -7.44 5.02
C ALA A 287 27.06 -6.65 4.62
N LYS A 288 28.25 -7.20 4.89
CA LYS A 288 29.52 -6.62 4.46
C LYS A 288 29.69 -6.65 2.94
N TYR A 289 29.29 -7.74 2.29
CA TYR A 289 29.29 -7.89 0.83
C TYR A 289 28.43 -6.80 0.16
N ILE A 290 27.17 -6.65 0.58
CA ILE A 290 26.28 -5.62 0.06
C ILE A 290 26.78 -4.21 0.33
N LYS A 291 27.27 -3.95 1.56
CA LYS A 291 27.86 -2.66 1.91
C LYS A 291 28.97 -2.26 0.95
N ASN A 292 29.87 -3.18 0.63
CA ASN A 292 31.03 -2.91 -0.22
C ASN A 292 30.66 -2.85 -1.71
N SER A 293 29.83 -3.77 -2.20
CA SER A 293 29.43 -3.84 -3.61
C SER A 293 28.58 -2.65 -4.02
N GLU A 294 27.76 -2.14 -3.12
CA GLU A 294 26.85 -1.05 -3.38
C GLU A 294 27.23 0.28 -2.70
N GLN A 295 28.34 0.34 -1.97
CA GLN A 295 28.79 1.53 -1.25
C GLN A 295 27.71 2.12 -0.31
N LEU A 296 26.99 1.26 0.39
CA LEU A 296 25.90 1.64 1.28
C LEU A 296 26.40 1.98 2.68
N SER A 297 25.58 2.77 3.41
CA SER A 297 25.78 2.95 4.84
C SER A 297 25.32 1.69 5.61
N ASN A 298 25.81 1.49 6.84
CA ASN A 298 25.33 0.42 7.72
C ASN A 298 23.82 0.54 7.98
N ALA A 299 23.29 1.75 8.08
CA ALA A 299 21.86 1.98 8.29
C ALA A 299 21.04 1.52 7.09
N ASP A 300 21.50 1.76 5.86
CA ASP A 300 20.81 1.31 4.64
C ASP A 300 20.85 -0.20 4.49
N VAL A 301 21.99 -0.84 4.79
CA VAL A 301 22.11 -2.30 4.78
C VAL A 301 21.16 -2.92 5.80
N ASN A 302 21.15 -2.43 7.04
CA ASN A 302 20.24 -2.93 8.07
C ASN A 302 18.77 -2.72 7.71
N LYS A 303 18.42 -1.60 7.08
CA LYS A 303 17.06 -1.34 6.59
C LYS A 303 16.65 -2.37 5.53
N ARG A 304 17.51 -2.66 4.56
CA ARG A 304 17.25 -3.65 3.51
C ARG A 304 17.13 -5.07 4.08
N PHE A 305 18.03 -5.42 4.99
CA PHE A 305 18.02 -6.72 5.65
C PHE A 305 16.73 -6.93 6.46
N THR A 306 16.34 -5.92 7.26
CA THR A 306 15.08 -5.95 8.01
C THR A 306 13.87 -6.05 7.07
N SER A 307 13.90 -5.35 5.94
CA SER A 307 12.84 -5.41 4.93
C SER A 307 12.72 -6.79 4.31
N PHE A 308 13.85 -7.41 3.97
CA PHE A 308 13.88 -8.78 3.45
C PHE A 308 13.25 -9.80 4.41
N ILE A 309 13.55 -9.69 5.72
CA ILE A 309 12.94 -10.55 6.73
C ILE A 309 11.41 -10.33 6.80
N TYR A 310 10.97 -9.09 6.78
CA TYR A 310 9.54 -8.77 6.84
C TYR A 310 8.78 -9.28 5.62
N ASP A 311 9.37 -9.14 4.42
CA ASP A 311 8.80 -9.66 3.18
C ASP A 311 8.73 -11.18 3.21
N SER A 312 9.78 -11.86 3.69
CA SER A 312 9.79 -13.32 3.84
C SER A 312 8.68 -13.83 4.78
N ILE A 313 8.23 -13.02 5.74
CA ILE A 313 7.10 -13.35 6.61
C ILE A 313 5.76 -13.05 5.92
N LEU A 314 5.65 -11.93 5.22
CA LEU A 314 4.38 -11.46 4.67
C LEU A 314 4.03 -12.07 3.31
N ASP A 315 5.03 -12.46 2.51
CA ASP A 315 4.80 -13.10 1.21
C ASP A 315 4.54 -14.61 1.34
N GLU A 316 4.74 -15.18 2.54
CA GLU A 316 4.48 -16.58 2.77
C GLU A 316 2.97 -16.88 2.75
N SER A 317 2.57 -17.77 1.84
CA SER A 317 1.17 -18.12 1.58
C SER A 317 0.43 -18.71 2.79
N THR A 318 1.18 -19.26 3.74
CA THR A 318 0.65 -19.83 4.99
C THR A 318 0.34 -18.78 6.05
N ASN A 319 0.73 -17.52 5.85
CA ASN A 319 0.53 -16.43 6.79
C ASN A 319 -0.87 -15.81 6.65
N LYS A 320 -1.79 -16.20 7.52
CA LYS A 320 -3.21 -15.81 7.48
C LYS A 320 -3.47 -14.32 7.75
N ILE A 321 -2.60 -13.65 8.52
CA ILE A 321 -2.77 -12.23 8.87
C ILE A 321 -2.69 -11.32 7.65
N VAL A 322 -2.00 -11.75 6.59
CA VAL A 322 -1.73 -10.98 5.37
C VAL A 322 -3.01 -10.50 4.69
N ARG A 323 -4.10 -11.28 4.80
CA ARG A 323 -5.42 -10.90 4.25
C ARG A 323 -5.99 -9.60 4.81
N LEU A 324 -5.52 -9.16 5.99
CA LEU A 324 -5.95 -7.95 6.68
C LEU A 324 -4.88 -6.85 6.71
N VAL A 325 -3.73 -7.09 6.06
CA VAL A 325 -2.62 -6.13 6.01
C VAL A 325 -2.74 -5.25 4.78
N SER A 326 -2.82 -3.95 5.00
CA SER A 326 -2.83 -2.96 3.93
C SER A 326 -1.46 -2.88 3.27
N LYS A 327 -1.42 -3.00 1.95
CA LYS A 327 -0.22 -2.74 1.14
C LYS A 327 0.12 -1.24 1.05
N SER A 328 -0.87 -0.39 1.33
CA SER A 328 -0.63 1.04 1.56
C SER A 328 -0.42 1.28 3.06
N ASN A 329 0.26 2.35 3.44
CA ASN A 329 0.45 2.69 4.86
C ASN A 329 -0.80 3.34 5.50
N ARG A 330 -1.99 3.09 4.94
CA ARG A 330 -3.29 3.54 5.47
C ARG A 330 -4.12 2.32 5.82
N SER A 331 -4.61 2.29 7.06
CA SER A 331 -5.62 1.32 7.46
C SER A 331 -6.99 1.69 6.89
N SER A 332 -7.77 0.68 6.58
CA SER A 332 -9.17 0.79 6.18
C SER A 332 -10.01 -0.24 6.94
N SER A 333 -11.32 -0.21 6.78
CA SER A 333 -12.18 -1.27 7.36
C SER A 333 -11.86 -2.65 6.82
N GLU A 334 -11.44 -2.75 5.56
CA GLU A 334 -11.07 -4.00 4.91
C GLU A 334 -9.64 -4.44 5.30
N TYR A 335 -8.71 -3.49 5.43
CA TYR A 335 -7.30 -3.72 5.77
C TYR A 335 -6.91 -2.93 7.02
N PRO A 336 -7.29 -3.39 8.23
CA PRO A 336 -7.10 -2.63 9.47
C PRO A 336 -5.67 -2.51 9.93
N ILE A 337 -4.78 -3.37 9.44
CA ILE A 337 -3.39 -3.45 9.84
C ILE A 337 -2.52 -2.85 8.73
N THR A 338 -1.55 -2.02 9.10
CA THR A 338 -0.55 -1.51 8.16
C THR A 338 0.82 -2.12 8.41
N MET A 339 1.68 -2.12 7.40
CA MET A 339 3.07 -2.55 7.53
C MET A 339 3.81 -1.76 8.62
N ASP A 340 3.57 -0.44 8.71
CA ASP A 340 4.15 0.41 9.75
C ASP A 340 3.70 -0.02 11.15
N MET A 341 2.45 -0.41 11.32
CA MET A 341 1.96 -0.97 12.60
C MET A 341 2.67 -2.27 12.96
N LEU A 342 2.78 -3.22 12.03
CA LEU A 342 3.48 -4.49 12.28
C LEU A 342 4.96 -4.27 12.58
N SER A 343 5.63 -3.42 11.81
CA SER A 343 7.06 -3.14 11.98
C SER A 343 7.39 -2.49 13.31
N LYS A 344 6.50 -1.65 13.84
CA LYS A 344 6.66 -0.96 15.13
C LYS A 344 6.12 -1.73 16.34
N SER A 345 5.44 -2.85 16.12
CA SER A 345 4.79 -3.65 17.16
C SER A 345 5.29 -5.09 17.16
N ILE A 346 4.59 -6.00 16.50
CA ILE A 346 4.89 -7.43 16.49
C ILE A 346 6.31 -7.68 15.97
N PHE A 347 6.68 -7.16 14.82
CA PHE A 347 7.98 -7.42 14.24
C PHE A 347 9.12 -6.81 15.06
N SER A 348 8.92 -5.61 15.66
CA SER A 348 9.95 -5.02 16.54
C SER A 348 10.18 -5.80 17.83
N ASN A 349 9.22 -6.57 18.26
CA ASN A 349 9.27 -7.32 19.52
C ASN A 349 9.74 -8.78 19.34
N PHE A 350 9.60 -9.35 18.12
CA PHE A 350 9.82 -10.78 17.91
C PHE A 350 10.89 -11.10 16.86
N ILE A 351 11.37 -10.10 16.10
CA ILE A 351 12.36 -10.28 15.03
C ILE A 351 13.66 -9.59 15.41
N TYR A 352 14.74 -10.33 15.36
CA TYR A 352 16.09 -9.78 15.53
C TYR A 352 16.56 -9.11 14.24
N ARG A 353 16.82 -7.81 14.30
CA ARG A 353 17.01 -6.96 13.13
C ARG A 353 18.46 -6.84 12.66
N GLN A 354 19.41 -7.35 13.43
CA GLN A 354 20.82 -7.28 13.08
C GLN A 354 21.24 -8.56 12.34
N PRO A 355 22.12 -8.43 11.32
CA PRO A 355 22.78 -9.59 10.74
C PRO A 355 23.59 -10.37 11.78
N THR A 356 23.56 -11.69 11.70
CA THR A 356 24.25 -12.59 12.64
C THR A 356 25.41 -13.32 11.96
N GLU A 357 26.24 -14.00 12.76
CA GLU A 357 27.33 -14.87 12.26
C GLU A 357 26.86 -16.31 11.97
N ASP A 358 25.55 -16.54 11.90
CA ASP A 358 25.01 -17.84 11.56
C ASP A 358 25.24 -18.17 10.08
N ASP A 359 25.50 -19.42 9.80
CA ASP A 359 25.78 -19.93 8.47
C ASP A 359 24.50 -20.00 7.63
N LEU A 360 24.48 -19.24 6.54
CA LEU A 360 23.37 -19.16 5.59
C LEU A 360 23.11 -20.46 4.83
N THR A 361 24.12 -21.36 4.76
CA THR A 361 24.06 -22.62 4.03
C THR A 361 23.68 -23.79 4.94
N SER A 362 23.56 -23.54 6.24
CA SER A 362 23.21 -24.56 7.22
C SER A 362 21.75 -24.98 7.10
N GLU A 363 21.47 -26.27 7.16
CA GLU A 363 20.10 -26.82 7.31
C GLU A 363 19.41 -26.36 8.61
N TYR A 364 20.19 -25.88 9.59
CA TYR A 364 19.73 -25.38 10.88
C TYR A 364 19.82 -23.85 10.97
N TYR A 365 19.67 -23.16 9.83
CA TYR A 365 19.72 -21.71 9.80
C TYR A 365 18.61 -21.11 10.67
N LYS A 366 19.01 -20.43 11.76
CA LYS A 366 18.09 -19.98 12.80
C LYS A 366 17.15 -18.87 12.34
N ARG A 367 17.51 -18.08 11.31
CA ARG A 367 16.64 -17.07 10.72
C ARG A 367 15.39 -17.71 10.10
N ASP A 368 15.51 -18.87 9.47
CA ASP A 368 14.37 -19.60 8.93
C ASP A 368 13.42 -20.04 10.05
N LYS A 369 13.97 -20.39 11.22
CA LYS A 369 13.16 -20.68 12.42
C LYS A 369 12.44 -19.43 12.92
N GLU A 370 13.13 -18.28 12.95
CA GLU A 370 12.52 -17.01 13.35
C GLU A 370 11.38 -16.59 12.42
N ILE A 371 11.57 -16.70 11.11
CA ILE A 371 10.53 -16.43 10.11
C ILE A 371 9.33 -17.37 10.33
N THR A 372 9.57 -18.67 10.43
CA THR A 372 8.52 -19.68 10.66
C THR A 372 7.77 -19.43 11.98
N ASN A 373 8.48 -19.14 13.07
CA ASN A 373 7.89 -18.86 14.38
C ASN A 373 7.07 -17.59 14.35
N SER A 374 7.53 -16.55 13.64
CA SER A 374 6.80 -15.29 13.46
C SER A 374 5.49 -15.51 12.68
N ILE A 375 5.50 -16.33 11.63
CA ILE A 375 4.31 -16.72 10.87
C ILE A 375 3.33 -17.49 11.77
N LYS A 376 3.83 -18.45 12.57
CA LYS A 376 2.99 -19.17 13.54
C LYS A 376 2.34 -18.22 14.56
N LEU A 377 3.07 -17.22 15.07
CA LEU A 377 2.48 -16.20 15.95
C LEU A 377 1.42 -15.37 15.23
N CYS A 378 1.69 -14.90 14.00
CA CYS A 378 0.70 -14.17 13.20
C CYS A 378 -0.57 -15.01 12.98
N ASN A 379 -0.43 -16.30 12.70
CA ASN A 379 -1.56 -17.21 12.53
C ASN A 379 -2.34 -17.43 13.83
N ILE A 380 -1.66 -17.53 14.97
CA ILE A 380 -2.33 -17.58 16.28
C ILE A 380 -3.11 -16.30 16.55
N ILE A 381 -2.56 -15.12 16.24
CA ILE A 381 -3.25 -13.84 16.37
C ILE A 381 -4.48 -13.80 15.45
N ASP A 382 -4.34 -14.28 14.22
CA ASP A 382 -5.49 -14.36 13.29
C ASP A 382 -6.57 -15.31 13.84
N GLU A 383 -6.21 -16.50 14.25
CA GLU A 383 -7.12 -17.54 14.71
C GLU A 383 -7.83 -17.17 16.02
N GLU A 384 -7.15 -16.57 16.99
CA GLU A 384 -7.71 -16.25 18.30
C GLU A 384 -8.42 -14.88 18.33
N ILE A 385 -8.01 -13.94 17.48
CA ILE A 385 -8.45 -12.54 17.52
C ILE A 385 -9.12 -12.11 16.20
N LEU A 386 -8.38 -12.11 15.10
CA LEU A 386 -8.78 -11.45 13.86
C LEU A 386 -9.78 -12.25 13.00
N HIS A 387 -10.01 -13.53 13.28
CA HIS A 387 -11.01 -14.33 12.57
C HIS A 387 -12.44 -13.76 12.67
N LYS A 388 -12.70 -12.91 13.67
CA LYS A 388 -13.99 -12.22 13.90
C LYS A 388 -14.05 -10.84 13.23
N TRP A 389 -12.97 -10.41 12.56
CA TRP A 389 -12.97 -9.13 11.87
C TRP A 389 -13.98 -9.13 10.72
N ASP A 390 -14.86 -8.14 10.72
CA ASP A 390 -15.89 -7.96 9.69
C ASP A 390 -15.87 -6.51 9.20
N SER A 391 -15.41 -6.29 7.99
CA SER A 391 -15.27 -4.95 7.38
C SER A 391 -16.60 -4.23 7.14
N THR A 392 -17.73 -4.97 7.18
CA THR A 392 -19.08 -4.42 7.00
C THR A 392 -19.69 -3.87 8.27
N LYS A 393 -19.12 -4.22 9.43
CA LYS A 393 -19.58 -3.79 10.75
C LYS A 393 -18.95 -2.48 11.16
N THR A 394 -19.73 -1.71 11.93
CA THR A 394 -19.32 -0.42 12.49
C THR A 394 -18.86 -0.58 13.95
N GLU A 395 -18.34 0.50 14.53
CA GLU A 395 -17.96 0.58 15.94
C GLU A 395 -19.12 0.37 16.93
N ASN A 396 -20.37 0.34 16.46
CA ASN A 396 -21.53 -0.01 17.27
C ASN A 396 -21.67 -1.53 17.52
N ASP A 397 -21.01 -2.36 16.70
CA ASP A 397 -20.88 -3.79 16.99
C ASP A 397 -19.79 -3.98 18.05
N LEU A 398 -20.15 -4.60 19.18
CA LEU A 398 -19.24 -4.76 20.33
C LEU A 398 -17.97 -5.55 19.98
N THR A 399 -18.09 -6.58 19.15
CA THR A 399 -16.95 -7.38 18.72
C THR A 399 -16.04 -6.57 17.81
N GLN A 400 -16.61 -5.89 16.82
CA GLN A 400 -15.85 -5.05 15.88
C GLN A 400 -15.18 -3.88 16.62
N ASN A 401 -15.86 -3.23 17.54
CA ASN A 401 -15.28 -2.15 18.35
C ASN A 401 -14.10 -2.63 19.21
N LYS A 402 -14.22 -3.80 19.84
CA LYS A 402 -13.13 -4.46 20.55
C LYS A 402 -11.89 -4.65 19.66
N LEU A 403 -12.09 -5.20 18.45
CA LEU A 403 -11.01 -5.42 17.49
C LEU A 403 -10.40 -4.10 17.00
N ASN A 404 -11.22 -3.09 16.71
CA ASN A 404 -10.78 -1.76 16.35
C ASN A 404 -9.87 -1.13 17.43
N ARG A 405 -10.21 -1.29 18.71
CA ARG A 405 -9.38 -0.83 19.84
C ARG A 405 -8.05 -1.55 19.91
N MET A 406 -8.06 -2.88 19.75
CA MET A 406 -6.85 -3.71 19.80
C MET A 406 -5.87 -3.35 18.68
N PHE A 407 -6.37 -3.08 17.48
CA PHE A 407 -5.55 -2.81 16.29
C PHE A 407 -5.39 -1.33 15.96
N ARG A 408 -5.66 -0.41 16.89
CA ARG A 408 -5.13 0.96 16.79
C ARG A 408 -3.60 0.95 17.01
N SER A 409 -2.90 1.76 16.23
CA SER A 409 -1.42 1.78 16.17
C SER A 409 -0.75 1.79 17.55
N LYS A 410 -1.19 2.66 18.46
CA LYS A 410 -0.65 2.75 19.83
C LYS A 410 -1.01 1.54 20.69
N SER A 411 -2.20 1.00 20.47
CA SER A 411 -2.68 -0.17 21.21
C SER A 411 -1.85 -1.40 20.87
N ILE A 412 -1.69 -1.71 19.57
CA ILE A 412 -0.89 -2.85 19.14
C ILE A 412 0.58 -2.73 19.57
N MET A 413 1.15 -1.53 19.55
CA MET A 413 2.51 -1.30 20.07
C MET A 413 2.60 -1.60 21.57
N ALA A 414 1.61 -1.19 22.35
CA ALA A 414 1.62 -1.39 23.80
C ALA A 414 1.40 -2.86 24.19
N TRP A 415 0.38 -3.53 23.62
CA TRP A 415 0.12 -4.91 24.00
C TRP A 415 1.11 -5.91 23.40
N SER A 416 1.70 -5.64 22.23
CA SER A 416 2.71 -6.54 21.66
C SER A 416 3.98 -6.65 22.49
N GLU A 417 4.35 -5.59 23.22
CA GLU A 417 5.47 -5.62 24.16
C GLU A 417 5.12 -6.48 25.39
N LEU A 418 3.92 -6.29 25.96
CA LEU A 418 3.43 -7.15 27.04
C LEU A 418 3.35 -8.62 26.60
N LEU A 419 2.90 -8.86 25.37
CA LEU A 419 2.82 -10.18 24.78
C LEU A 419 4.21 -10.82 24.66
N ARG A 420 5.22 -10.06 24.17
CA ARG A 420 6.61 -10.52 24.12
C ARG A 420 7.10 -10.97 25.51
N ASP A 421 6.91 -10.13 26.52
CA ASP A 421 7.39 -10.42 27.87
C ASP A 421 6.67 -11.63 28.49
N ALA A 422 5.37 -11.80 28.20
CA ALA A 422 4.62 -12.98 28.63
C ALA A 422 5.06 -14.26 27.91
N ILE A 423 5.34 -14.17 26.59
CA ILE A 423 5.85 -15.32 25.82
C ILE A 423 7.26 -15.68 26.29
N ALA A 424 8.15 -14.71 26.49
CA ALA A 424 9.48 -14.95 27.03
C ALA A 424 9.42 -15.70 28.37
N ALA A 425 8.54 -15.26 29.28
CA ALA A 425 8.33 -15.93 30.55
C ALA A 425 7.80 -17.38 30.41
N LYS A 426 6.88 -17.63 29.43
CA LYS A 426 6.38 -18.99 29.13
C LYS A 426 7.43 -19.90 28.51
N LEU A 427 8.41 -19.32 27.82
CA LEU A 427 9.55 -20.02 27.23
C LEU A 427 10.77 -20.07 28.20
N GLU A 428 10.59 -19.60 29.44
CA GLU A 428 11.62 -19.58 30.49
C GLU A 428 12.88 -18.76 30.12
N ILE A 429 12.69 -17.73 29.26
CA ILE A 429 13.75 -16.84 28.82
C ILE A 429 13.85 -15.67 29.81
N THR A 430 14.91 -15.63 30.60
CA THR A 430 15.12 -14.62 31.65
C THR A 430 16.11 -13.52 31.26
N ASP A 431 17.07 -13.83 30.41
CA ASP A 431 18.09 -12.91 29.93
C ASP A 431 17.50 -11.87 28.96
N GLN A 432 17.90 -10.60 29.10
CA GLN A 432 17.42 -9.51 28.22
C GLN A 432 17.95 -9.64 26.80
N ASP A 433 19.21 -10.08 26.62
CA ASP A 433 19.79 -10.29 25.31
C ASP A 433 19.15 -11.46 24.59
N GLU A 434 18.78 -12.52 25.33
CA GLU A 434 18.03 -13.65 24.81
C GLU A 434 16.58 -13.29 24.43
N LYS A 435 15.96 -12.31 25.08
CA LYS A 435 14.62 -11.80 24.70
C LYS A 435 14.61 -11.13 23.32
N ALA A 436 15.72 -10.57 22.88
CA ALA A 436 15.84 -10.04 21.52
C ALA A 436 15.85 -11.16 20.46
N LEU A 437 16.18 -12.39 20.86
CA LEU A 437 16.30 -13.60 20.03
C LEU A 437 15.19 -14.62 20.32
N ILE A 438 14.05 -14.18 20.83
CA ILE A 438 12.98 -15.05 21.35
C ILE A 438 12.50 -16.10 20.33
N PHE A 439 12.42 -15.74 19.06
CA PHE A 439 12.03 -16.62 17.96
C PHE A 439 13.20 -17.14 17.12
N TYR A 440 14.41 -16.70 17.41
CA TYR A 440 15.63 -17.11 16.72
C TYR A 440 16.13 -18.46 17.23
N ARG A 441 15.20 -19.41 17.40
CA ARG A 441 15.41 -20.75 17.94
C ARG A 441 14.28 -21.69 17.54
N GLU A 442 14.47 -22.96 17.77
CA GLU A 442 13.39 -23.94 17.62
C GLU A 442 12.39 -23.81 18.79
N ILE A 443 11.10 -23.79 18.46
CA ILE A 443 10.00 -23.75 19.44
C ILE A 443 9.06 -24.91 19.14
N SER A 444 8.85 -25.77 20.14
CA SER A 444 7.96 -26.92 20.01
C SER A 444 6.49 -26.53 19.89
N ASP A 445 5.68 -27.39 19.30
CA ASP A 445 4.24 -27.17 19.18
C ASP A 445 3.57 -27.08 20.57
N GLU A 446 4.07 -27.79 21.59
CA GLU A 446 3.62 -27.64 22.98
C GLU A 446 3.82 -26.20 23.49
N ASN A 447 4.96 -25.60 23.19
CA ASN A 447 5.24 -24.21 23.56
C ASN A 447 4.37 -23.23 22.74
N PHE A 448 4.05 -23.53 21.49
CA PHE A 448 3.08 -22.72 20.73
C PHE A 448 1.68 -22.78 21.32
N GLU A 449 1.26 -23.91 21.92
CA GLU A 449 0.00 -23.97 22.66
C GLU A 449 0.02 -23.12 23.93
N LYS A 450 1.16 -23.00 24.60
CA LYS A 450 1.33 -22.05 25.73
C LYS A 450 1.22 -20.60 25.22
N ILE A 451 1.84 -20.28 24.09
CA ILE A 451 1.74 -18.97 23.44
C ILE A 451 0.28 -18.67 23.06
N ARG A 452 -0.43 -19.62 22.46
CA ARG A 452 -1.85 -19.50 22.12
C ARG A 452 -2.70 -19.11 23.32
N LYS A 453 -2.47 -19.73 24.48
CA LYS A 453 -3.18 -19.39 25.73
C LYS A 453 -2.91 -17.94 26.16
N VAL A 454 -1.68 -17.45 26.00
CA VAL A 454 -1.33 -16.05 26.31
C VAL A 454 -2.06 -15.10 25.37
N VAL A 455 -2.08 -15.36 24.04
CA VAL A 455 -2.81 -14.56 23.05
C VAL A 455 -4.32 -14.56 23.34
N ARG A 456 -4.88 -15.72 23.69
CA ARG A 456 -6.31 -15.84 24.05
C ARG A 456 -6.67 -14.98 25.27
N ARG A 457 -5.80 -14.86 26.27
CA ARG A 457 -6.03 -13.98 27.42
C ARG A 457 -6.01 -12.50 27.05
N LEU A 458 -5.19 -12.10 26.09
CA LEU A 458 -5.16 -10.72 25.64
C LEU A 458 -6.54 -10.25 25.15
N ILE A 459 -7.27 -11.09 24.41
CA ILE A 459 -8.59 -10.72 23.90
C ILE A 459 -9.68 -10.75 24.98
N THR A 460 -9.46 -11.45 26.11
CA THR A 460 -10.45 -11.55 27.19
C THR A 460 -10.37 -10.41 28.21
N TRP A 461 -9.45 -9.46 28.05
CA TRP A 461 -9.39 -8.29 28.92
C TRP A 461 -10.68 -7.46 28.80
N ASN A 462 -11.37 -7.29 29.91
CA ASN A 462 -12.72 -6.73 29.95
C ASN A 462 -12.83 -5.28 29.49
N VAL A 463 -11.75 -4.50 29.60
CA VAL A 463 -11.73 -3.10 29.13
C VAL A 463 -11.91 -2.97 27.61
N TRP A 464 -11.59 -4.02 26.84
CA TRP A 464 -11.91 -4.03 25.40
C TRP A 464 -13.42 -3.94 25.11
N GLU A 465 -14.25 -4.46 26.01
CA GLU A 465 -15.71 -4.61 25.84
C GLU A 465 -16.52 -3.43 26.41
N THR A 466 -15.89 -2.34 26.78
CA THR A 466 -16.59 -1.15 27.27
C THR A 466 -17.39 -0.46 26.15
N THR A 467 -18.37 0.36 26.56
CA THR A 467 -19.22 1.12 25.63
C THR A 467 -18.41 2.09 24.75
N VAL A 468 -18.95 2.46 23.59
CA VAL A 468 -18.37 3.47 22.70
C VAL A 468 -18.21 4.80 23.43
N ASN A 469 -17.17 5.56 23.08
CA ASN A 469 -16.78 6.81 23.74
C ASN A 469 -16.33 6.70 25.20
N SER A 470 -15.92 5.50 25.61
CA SER A 470 -15.36 5.24 26.95
C SER A 470 -13.95 5.84 27.13
N GLU A 471 -13.40 5.65 28.32
CA GLU A 471 -12.06 6.14 28.65
C GLU A 471 -10.98 5.60 27.70
N ILE A 472 -11.05 4.31 27.34
CA ILE A 472 -10.09 3.71 26.41
C ILE A 472 -10.11 4.38 25.04
N ASP A 473 -11.28 4.73 24.53
CA ASP A 473 -11.37 5.39 23.20
C ASP A 473 -10.70 6.75 23.21
N ARG A 474 -10.87 7.52 24.30
CA ARG A 474 -10.20 8.81 24.48
C ARG A 474 -8.67 8.66 24.57
N ILE A 475 -8.20 7.69 25.33
CA ILE A 475 -6.76 7.41 25.48
C ILE A 475 -6.14 6.97 24.16
N LEU A 476 -6.82 6.12 23.39
CA LEU A 476 -6.33 5.66 22.09
C LEU A 476 -6.39 6.73 21.00
N ALA A 477 -7.28 7.72 21.13
CA ALA A 477 -7.40 8.84 20.21
C ALA A 477 -6.39 9.97 20.49
N ASP A 478 -6.03 10.18 21.75
CA ASP A 478 -5.12 11.26 22.14
C ASP A 478 -3.65 10.91 21.86
N ASN A 479 -3.00 11.74 21.04
CA ASN A 479 -1.60 11.54 20.64
C ASN A 479 -0.58 11.69 21.78
N LYS A 480 -0.94 12.31 22.91
CA LYS A 480 -0.07 12.52 24.05
C LYS A 480 -0.25 11.47 25.16
N SER A 481 -1.28 10.64 25.07
CA SER A 481 -1.60 9.66 26.10
C SER A 481 -0.59 8.51 26.16
N GLU A 482 -0.26 8.10 27.38
CA GLU A 482 0.59 6.94 27.68
C GLU A 482 -0.24 5.65 27.73
N VAL A 483 -0.50 5.03 26.59
CA VAL A 483 -1.35 3.82 26.48
C VAL A 483 -0.83 2.67 27.34
N LYS A 484 0.49 2.47 27.42
CA LYS A 484 1.09 1.41 28.28
C LYS A 484 0.76 1.61 29.74
N LYS A 485 0.82 2.85 30.23
CA LYS A 485 0.46 3.17 31.62
C LYS A 485 -1.02 2.90 31.86
N PHE A 486 -1.88 3.36 30.96
CA PHE A 486 -3.32 3.09 31.04
C PHE A 486 -3.61 1.59 31.09
N PHE A 487 -2.98 0.77 30.22
CA PHE A 487 -3.16 -0.68 30.24
C PHE A 487 -2.78 -1.29 31.60
N LYS A 488 -1.62 -0.89 32.12
CA LYS A 488 -1.14 -1.34 33.44
C LYS A 488 -2.11 -0.93 34.54
N ASP A 489 -2.56 0.32 34.59
CA ASP A 489 -3.45 0.86 35.61
C ASP A 489 -4.84 0.20 35.55
N LYS A 490 -5.24 -0.37 34.42
CA LYS A 490 -6.49 -1.13 34.20
C LYS A 490 -6.27 -2.65 34.25
N GLY A 491 -5.14 -3.12 34.76
CA GLY A 491 -4.88 -4.54 35.04
C GLY A 491 -4.35 -5.35 33.83
N LEU A 492 -4.15 -4.75 32.61
CA LEU A 492 -3.50 -5.45 31.51
C LEU A 492 -1.98 -5.45 31.73
N THR A 493 -1.49 -6.51 32.31
CA THR A 493 -0.08 -6.70 32.70
C THR A 493 0.45 -8.02 32.13
N THR A 494 1.77 -8.20 32.17
CA THR A 494 2.39 -9.49 31.85
C THR A 494 1.85 -10.59 32.79
N GLY A 495 1.65 -10.30 34.10
CA GLY A 495 1.05 -11.22 35.06
C GLY A 495 -0.35 -11.68 34.66
N TYR A 496 -1.22 -10.76 34.24
CA TYR A 496 -2.53 -11.06 33.69
C TYR A 496 -2.45 -12.03 32.50
N LEU A 497 -1.58 -11.75 31.53
CA LEU A 497 -1.38 -12.60 30.35
C LEU A 497 -0.85 -14.00 30.72
N LEU A 498 -0.07 -14.10 31.81
CA LEU A 498 0.43 -15.37 32.33
C LEU A 498 -0.61 -16.14 33.15
N GLY A 499 -1.69 -15.48 33.56
CA GLY A 499 -2.78 -16.06 34.35
C GLY A 499 -2.59 -15.99 35.85
N ALA A 500 -1.77 -15.06 36.31
CA ALA A 500 -1.83 -14.67 37.69
C ALA A 500 -3.20 -14.02 37.93
N SER A 501 -4.01 -14.58 38.84
CA SER A 501 -5.18 -13.88 39.39
C SER A 501 -4.66 -12.70 40.20
N GLU A 502 -5.29 -11.53 40.05
CA GLU A 502 -5.11 -10.40 40.96
C GLU A 502 -5.41 -10.77 42.38
#